data_741ea66f89a0458c6f9bbdcb68979811
#
_entry.id   741ea66f89a0458c6f9bbdcb68979811
#
_cell.length_a   1.000
_cell.length_b   1.000
_cell.length_c   1.000
_cell.angle_alpha   90.00
_cell.angle_beta   90.00
_cell.angle_gamma   90.00
#
_symmetry.space_group_name_H-M   'P 1'
#
loop_
_entity.id
_entity.type
_entity.pdbx_description
1 polymer ?
#
loop_
_entity_poly.entity_id
_entity_poly.type
_entity_poly.pdbx_seq_one_letter_code
_entity_poly.pdbx_strand_id
1 'polypeptide(L)'
;MEFKFERKTFNINERLRVGIISDSQLSPVRRKNETTFRNNLVLSLSVLKKQGCNMIIFAGDIGNMASGFAYDTYKAAFKSVFGEKIPIIQSIMGNHDYYGLRTSENCRRLFTKKIGSSPFTHYTVTVSYT
;
A
#
# COMPACT_ATOMS: atom_id res chain seq x y z
N MET A 1 8.04 4.66 -24.67
CA MET A 1 7.68 3.98 -23.43
C MET A 1 6.23 3.52 -23.54
N GLU A 2 6.00 2.24 -23.49
CA GLU A 2 4.64 1.72 -23.46
C GLU A 2 4.11 1.78 -22.03
N PHE A 3 2.98 2.44 -21.83
CA PHE A 3 2.24 2.38 -20.59
C PHE A 3 1.41 1.10 -20.59
N LYS A 4 1.70 0.19 -19.67
CA LYS A 4 0.87 -0.99 -19.46
C LYS A 4 -0.19 -0.65 -18.43
N PHE A 5 -1.45 -0.71 -18.85
CA PHE A 5 -2.56 -0.59 -17.93
C PHE A 5 -2.92 -1.98 -17.41
N GLU A 6 -2.93 -2.14 -16.11
CA GLU A 6 -3.50 -3.32 -15.48
C GLU A 6 -4.99 -3.08 -15.23
N ARG A 7 -5.80 -4.07 -15.63
CA ARG A 7 -7.23 -4.08 -15.30
C ARG A 7 -7.50 -5.22 -14.36
N LYS A 8 -8.04 -4.90 -13.20
CA LYS A 8 -8.45 -5.90 -12.20
C LYS A 8 -9.96 -5.80 -12.00
N THR A 9 -10.61 -6.95 -11.87
CA THR A 9 -12.05 -7.03 -11.58
C THR A 9 -12.24 -7.69 -10.23
N PHE A 10 -13.02 -7.04 -9.36
CA PHE A 10 -13.36 -7.55 -8.05
C PHE A 10 -14.88 -7.72 -7.97
N ASN A 11 -15.32 -8.79 -7.33
CA ASN A 11 -16.74 -9.04 -7.04
C ASN A 11 -17.02 -8.67 -5.59
N ILE A 12 -17.95 -7.76 -5.37
CA ILE A 12 -18.35 -7.28 -4.06
C ILE A 12 -19.87 -7.44 -3.93
N ASN A 13 -20.29 -8.09 -2.84
CA ASN A 13 -21.71 -8.34 -2.54
C ASN A 13 -22.36 -7.22 -1.71
N GLU A 14 -21.58 -6.26 -1.28
CA GLU A 14 -22.00 -5.15 -0.46
C GLU A 14 -21.58 -3.81 -1.07
N ARG A 15 -22.08 -2.73 -0.49
CA ARG A 15 -21.74 -1.39 -0.95
C ARG A 15 -20.23 -1.15 -0.90
N LEU A 16 -19.66 -0.71 -2.03
CA LEU A 16 -18.25 -0.33 -2.10
C LEU A 16 -18.00 0.92 -1.24
N ARG A 17 -17.05 0.81 -0.32
CA ARG A 17 -16.52 1.93 0.47
C ARG A 17 -15.01 1.96 0.32
N VAL A 18 -14.51 3.01 -0.30
CA VAL A 18 -13.08 3.16 -0.59
C VAL A 18 -12.45 4.12 0.41
N GLY A 19 -11.39 3.65 1.07
CA GLY A 19 -10.49 4.50 1.85
C GLY A 19 -9.28 4.88 1.02
N ILE A 20 -8.86 6.13 1.06
CA ILE A 20 -7.66 6.61 0.38
C ILE A 20 -6.73 7.20 1.43
N ILE A 21 -5.50 6.67 1.49
CA ILE A 21 -4.44 7.18 2.35
C ILE A 21 -3.11 7.18 1.60
N SER A 22 -2.14 7.92 2.12
CA SER A 22 -0.79 8.00 1.53
C SER A 22 0.23 8.37 2.60
N ASP A 23 1.49 8.43 2.20
CA ASP A 23 2.57 9.07 2.95
C ASP A 23 2.80 8.49 4.35
N SER A 24 2.79 7.17 4.47
CA SER A 24 3.15 6.52 5.73
C SER A 24 4.63 6.67 6.07
N GLN A 25 5.47 6.88 5.06
CA GLN A 25 6.90 7.20 5.20
C GLN A 25 7.63 6.32 6.23
N LEU A 26 7.36 5.02 6.17
CA LEU A 26 7.87 4.06 7.12
C LEU A 26 9.39 4.01 7.10
N SER A 27 10.01 3.83 8.27
CA SER A 27 11.46 3.74 8.40
C SER A 27 12.02 2.61 7.52
N PRO A 28 13.11 2.88 6.77
CA PRO A 28 13.76 1.86 5.95
C PRO A 28 14.51 0.81 6.77
N VAL A 29 14.78 1.10 8.03
CA VAL A 29 15.51 0.22 8.94
C VAL A 29 14.90 0.29 10.34
N ARG A 30 15.19 -0.71 11.15
CA ARG A 30 14.80 -0.69 12.57
C ARG A 30 15.57 0.43 13.30
N ARG A 31 14.84 1.39 13.85
CA ARG A 31 15.37 2.51 14.63
C ARG A 31 14.53 2.73 15.88
N LYS A 32 15.11 3.47 16.85
CA LYS A 32 14.43 3.79 18.12
C LYS A 32 13.05 4.44 17.92
N ASN A 33 12.91 5.29 16.91
CA ASN A 33 11.69 6.07 16.65
C ASN A 33 10.82 5.52 15.50
N GLU A 34 11.12 4.34 14.97
CA GLU A 34 10.38 3.77 13.83
C GLU A 34 8.90 3.50 14.15
N THR A 35 8.61 3.28 15.44
CA THR A 35 7.27 2.96 15.90
C THR A 35 6.26 4.08 15.69
N THR A 36 6.72 5.35 15.68
CA THR A 36 5.83 6.50 15.47
C THR A 36 5.12 6.44 14.13
N PHE A 37 5.86 6.24 13.05
CA PHE A 37 5.28 6.16 11.70
C PHE A 37 4.39 4.94 11.54
N ARG A 38 4.84 3.79 12.07
CA ARG A 38 4.03 2.58 12.09
C ARG A 38 2.73 2.78 12.86
N ASN A 39 2.78 3.40 14.03
CA ASN A 39 1.59 3.65 14.84
C ASN A 39 0.63 4.62 14.15
N ASN A 40 1.14 5.63 13.46
CA ASN A 40 0.31 6.53 12.67
C ASN A 40 -0.42 5.78 11.55
N LEU A 41 0.28 4.87 10.87
CA LEU A 41 -0.35 4.02 9.85
C LEU A 41 -1.43 3.13 10.47
N VAL A 42 -1.13 2.46 11.58
CA VAL A 42 -2.10 1.60 12.29
C VAL A 42 -3.33 2.40 12.71
N LEU A 43 -3.17 3.61 13.24
CA LEU A 43 -4.29 4.48 13.60
C LEU A 43 -5.14 4.85 12.38
N SER A 44 -4.49 5.23 11.27
CA SER A 44 -5.19 5.57 10.03
C SER A 44 -5.98 4.37 9.48
N LEU A 45 -5.37 3.20 9.45
CA LEU A 45 -6.04 1.97 9.02
C LEU A 45 -7.20 1.60 9.96
N SER A 46 -7.05 1.82 11.25
CA SER A 46 -8.12 1.56 12.24
C SER A 46 -9.33 2.46 11.99
N VAL A 47 -9.12 3.71 11.61
CA VAL A 47 -10.21 4.62 11.22
C VAL A 47 -10.93 4.08 9.98
N LEU A 48 -10.18 3.68 8.95
CA LEU A 48 -10.78 3.12 7.72
C LEU A 48 -11.56 1.83 8.00
N LYS A 49 -11.04 0.98 8.87
CA LYS A 49 -11.77 -0.22 9.32
C LYS A 49 -13.08 0.13 10.01
N LYS A 50 -13.04 1.09 10.93
CA LYS A 50 -14.23 1.55 11.65
C LYS A 50 -15.28 2.15 10.71
N GLN A 51 -14.84 2.80 9.63
CA GLN A 51 -15.72 3.35 8.60
C GLN A 51 -16.27 2.27 7.63
N GLY A 52 -15.85 1.03 7.80
CA GLY A 52 -16.32 -0.08 6.97
C GLY A 52 -15.75 -0.08 5.56
N CYS A 53 -14.55 0.46 5.35
CA CYS A 53 -13.90 0.43 4.04
C CYS A 53 -13.59 -1.02 3.64
N ASN A 54 -14.06 -1.41 2.47
CA ASN A 54 -13.79 -2.73 1.88
C ASN A 54 -12.80 -2.67 0.71
N MET A 55 -12.33 -1.48 0.36
CA MET A 55 -11.21 -1.24 -0.53
C MET A 55 -10.37 -0.08 0.00
N ILE A 56 -9.05 -0.23 -0.05
CA ILE A 56 -8.11 0.82 0.34
C ILE A 56 -7.18 1.09 -0.83
N ILE A 57 -7.07 2.36 -1.20
CA ILE A 57 -6.08 2.86 -2.15
C ILE A 57 -4.98 3.54 -1.35
N PHE A 58 -3.76 3.05 -1.51
CA PHE A 58 -2.58 3.67 -0.92
C PHE A 58 -1.83 4.47 -2.00
N ALA A 59 -1.85 5.79 -1.87
CA ALA A 59 -1.43 6.70 -2.94
C ALA A 59 0.07 7.06 -2.88
N GLY A 60 0.91 6.12 -2.47
CA GLY A 60 2.37 6.25 -2.57
C GLY A 60 3.06 6.72 -1.29
N ASP A 61 4.38 6.74 -1.34
CA ASP A 61 5.28 7.05 -0.22
C ASP A 61 5.03 6.13 0.98
N ILE A 62 4.99 4.82 0.72
CA ILE A 62 4.86 3.80 1.75
C ILE A 62 6.08 3.86 2.67
N GLY A 63 7.28 3.80 2.09
CA GLY A 63 8.53 3.95 2.81
C GLY A 63 9.09 5.36 2.70
N ASN A 64 9.95 5.72 3.64
CA ASN A 64 10.77 6.93 3.51
C ASN A 64 11.83 6.78 2.42
N MET A 65 12.14 5.56 2.06
CA MET A 65 12.91 5.15 0.89
C MET A 65 12.54 3.71 0.51
N ALA A 66 13.00 3.24 -0.65
CA ALA A 66 12.81 1.85 -1.07
C ALA A 66 13.48 0.91 -0.06
N SER A 67 12.68 0.11 0.63
CA SER A 67 13.18 -0.78 1.69
C SER A 67 12.25 -1.98 1.88
N GLY A 68 12.85 -3.17 1.88
CA GLY A 68 12.12 -4.40 2.23
C GLY A 68 11.57 -4.35 3.65
N PHE A 69 12.32 -3.78 4.59
CA PHE A 69 11.87 -3.60 5.97
C PHE A 69 10.64 -2.70 6.06
N ALA A 70 10.63 -1.56 5.37
CA ALA A 70 9.48 -0.65 5.35
C ALA A 70 8.25 -1.34 4.75
N TYR A 71 8.40 -2.07 3.66
CA TYR A 71 7.28 -2.77 3.02
C TYR A 71 6.76 -3.94 3.85
N ASP A 72 7.64 -4.64 4.58
CA ASP A 72 7.22 -5.66 5.53
C ASP A 72 6.46 -5.04 6.72
N THR A 73 6.90 -3.89 7.21
CA THR A 73 6.20 -3.12 8.25
C THR A 73 4.81 -2.70 7.79
N TYR A 74 4.69 -2.24 6.55
CA TYR A 74 3.41 -1.89 5.92
C TYR A 74 2.44 -3.07 5.91
N LYS A 75 2.88 -4.22 5.43
CA LYS A 75 2.04 -5.43 5.41
C LYS A 75 1.64 -5.87 6.81
N ALA A 76 2.57 -5.82 7.76
CA ALA A 76 2.31 -6.17 9.15
C ALA A 76 1.27 -5.22 9.79
N ALA A 77 1.28 -3.94 9.44
CA ALA A 77 0.27 -2.98 9.92
C ALA A 77 -1.13 -3.35 9.45
N PHE A 78 -1.30 -3.69 8.18
CA PHE A 78 -2.59 -4.17 7.66
C PHE A 78 -3.06 -5.43 8.39
N LYS A 79 -2.18 -6.40 8.57
CA LYS A 79 -2.51 -7.63 9.28
C LYS A 79 -2.90 -7.38 10.73
N SER A 80 -2.21 -6.46 11.41
CA SER A 80 -2.52 -6.13 12.81
C SER A 80 -3.90 -5.49 12.99
N VAL A 81 -4.33 -4.68 12.01
CA VAL A 81 -5.62 -3.99 12.07
C VAL A 81 -6.78 -4.88 11.60
N PHE A 82 -6.60 -5.57 10.47
CA PHE A 82 -7.68 -6.31 9.82
C PHE A 82 -7.69 -7.82 10.11
N GLY A 83 -6.58 -8.36 10.65
CA GLY A 83 -6.46 -9.80 10.89
C GLY A 83 -6.56 -10.59 9.59
N GLU A 84 -7.44 -11.58 9.57
CA GLU A 84 -7.66 -12.42 8.38
C GLU A 84 -8.61 -11.78 7.34
N LYS A 85 -9.28 -10.69 7.71
CA LYS A 85 -10.25 -9.99 6.85
C LYS A 85 -9.64 -8.71 6.25
N ILE A 86 -8.51 -8.86 5.59
CA ILE A 86 -7.84 -7.74 4.92
C ILE A 86 -8.70 -7.29 3.71
N PRO A 87 -9.01 -6.00 3.59
CA PRO A 87 -9.76 -5.49 2.45
C PRO A 87 -8.94 -5.59 1.16
N ILE A 88 -9.56 -5.28 0.04
CA ILE A 88 -8.85 -5.11 -1.23
C ILE A 88 -7.91 -3.91 -1.09
N ILE A 89 -6.62 -4.11 -1.35
CA ILE A 89 -5.61 -3.06 -1.25
C ILE A 89 -5.00 -2.85 -2.63
N GLN A 90 -4.99 -1.60 -3.08
CA GLN A 90 -4.24 -1.18 -4.26
C GLN A 90 -3.26 -0.09 -3.86
N SER A 91 -1.99 -0.33 -4.11
CA SER A 91 -0.90 0.57 -3.73
C SER A 91 -0.13 1.00 -4.96
N ILE A 92 0.24 2.26 -4.99
CA ILE A 92 1.14 2.80 -6.02
C ILE A 92 2.44 3.29 -5.36
N MET A 93 3.48 3.44 -6.15
CA MET A 93 4.73 4.02 -5.69
C MET A 93 4.65 5.55 -5.70
N GLY A 94 5.14 6.16 -4.62
CA GLY A 94 5.42 7.59 -4.58
C GLY A 94 6.90 7.87 -4.87
N ASN A 95 7.32 9.14 -4.78
CA ASN A 95 8.70 9.51 -5.03
C ASN A 95 9.67 8.94 -3.98
N HIS A 96 9.27 8.85 -2.71
CA HIS A 96 10.11 8.26 -1.66
C HIS A 96 10.35 6.76 -1.87
N ASP A 97 9.43 6.04 -2.49
CA ASP A 97 9.61 4.62 -2.81
C ASP A 97 10.70 4.38 -3.87
N TYR A 98 11.23 5.45 -4.47
CA TYR A 98 12.39 5.42 -5.37
C TYR A 98 13.69 5.92 -4.72
N TYR A 99 13.64 6.42 -3.49
CA TYR A 99 14.82 6.95 -2.82
C TYR A 99 15.71 5.83 -2.28
N GLY A 100 16.99 6.14 -2.16
CA GLY A 100 18.02 5.22 -1.68
C GLY A 100 19.06 4.93 -2.75
N LEU A 101 19.85 3.88 -2.53
CA LEU A 101 20.96 3.53 -3.39
C LEU A 101 20.58 2.62 -4.57
N ARG A 102 19.33 2.16 -4.63
CA ARG A 102 18.87 1.29 -5.72
C ARG A 102 18.59 2.09 -6.98
N THR A 103 18.76 1.44 -8.13
CA THR A 103 18.26 1.98 -9.40
C THR A 103 16.73 2.03 -9.37
N SER A 104 16.13 2.86 -10.21
CA SER A 104 14.66 2.93 -10.33
C SER A 104 14.06 1.57 -10.67
N GLU A 105 14.70 0.79 -11.53
CA GLU A 105 14.26 -0.55 -11.87
C GLU A 105 14.26 -1.48 -10.66
N ASN A 106 15.32 -1.45 -9.86
CA ASN A 106 15.42 -2.27 -8.65
C ASN A 106 14.42 -1.83 -7.56
N CYS A 107 14.14 -0.54 -7.47
CA CYS A 107 13.06 -0.05 -6.60
C CYS A 107 11.70 -0.64 -7.02
N ARG A 108 11.38 -0.62 -8.31
CA ARG A 108 10.15 -1.22 -8.84
C ARG A 108 10.08 -2.73 -8.59
N ARG A 109 11.18 -3.45 -8.79
CA ARG A 109 11.25 -4.89 -8.52
C ARG A 109 10.99 -5.20 -7.04
N LEU A 110 11.61 -4.44 -6.14
CA LEU A 110 11.41 -4.61 -4.71
C LEU A 110 9.95 -4.34 -4.33
N PHE A 111 9.37 -3.26 -4.83
CA PHE A 111 7.97 -2.91 -4.58
C PHE A 111 7.04 -4.02 -5.07
N THR A 112 7.19 -4.48 -6.29
CA THR A 112 6.37 -5.56 -6.87
C THR A 112 6.50 -6.85 -6.05
N LYS A 113 7.72 -7.21 -5.67
CA LYS A 113 7.98 -8.42 -4.88
C LYS A 113 7.33 -8.37 -3.50
N LYS A 114 7.43 -7.23 -2.82
CA LYS A 114 6.99 -7.08 -1.43
C LYS A 114 5.52 -6.69 -1.31
N ILE A 115 5.06 -5.77 -2.13
CA ILE A 115 3.70 -5.21 -2.06
C ILE A 115 2.74 -6.00 -2.97
N GLY A 116 3.23 -6.54 -4.08
CA GLY A 116 2.42 -7.31 -5.01
C GLY A 116 1.58 -6.49 -5.97
N SER A 117 1.70 -5.17 -5.94
CA SER A 117 1.04 -4.26 -6.87
C SER A 117 1.96 -3.90 -8.02
N SER A 118 1.38 -3.48 -9.15
CA SER A 118 2.16 -2.96 -10.27
C SER A 118 2.92 -1.70 -9.85
N PRO A 119 4.19 -1.56 -10.26
CA PRO A 119 4.94 -0.32 -10.04
C PRO A 119 4.47 0.83 -10.94
N PHE A 120 3.62 0.54 -11.91
CA PHE A 120 3.10 1.56 -12.83
C PHE A 120 1.98 2.35 -12.16
N THR A 121 1.94 3.64 -12.45
CA THR A 121 1.02 4.59 -11.82
C THR A 121 -0.41 4.54 -12.37
N HIS A 122 -0.64 3.72 -13.42
CA HIS A 122 -1.94 3.64 -14.08
C HIS A 122 -2.45 2.20 -14.11
N TYR A 123 -3.53 1.95 -13.41
CA TYR A 123 -4.29 0.72 -13.54
C TYR A 123 -5.78 1.00 -13.29
N THR A 124 -6.61 0.17 -13.85
CA THR A 124 -8.06 0.27 -13.67
C THR A 124 -8.53 -0.86 -12.78
N VAL A 125 -9.35 -0.54 -11.81
CA VAL A 125 -10.04 -1.51 -10.97
C VAL A 125 -11.51 -1.47 -11.32
N THR A 126 -12.05 -2.62 -11.73
CA THR A 126 -13.48 -2.76 -12.00
C THR A 126 -14.11 -3.52 -10.84
N VAL A 127 -15.17 -2.98 -10.29
CA VAL A 127 -15.92 -3.60 -9.20
C VAL A 127 -17.28 -4.00 -9.72
N SER A 128 -17.64 -5.27 -9.52
CA SER A 128 -18.95 -5.80 -9.89
C SER A 128 -19.73 -6.16 -8.62
N TYR A 129 -20.95 -5.67 -8.53
CA TYR A 129 -21.89 -6.08 -7.47
C TYR A 129 -22.64 -7.32 -7.93
N THR A 130 -22.56 -8.37 -7.12
CA THR A 130 -23.23 -9.64 -7.41
C THR A 130 -24.30 -9.95 -6.37
#